data_85e569eba4bb47b2e6e2b0a3b6e845bf
#
_entry.id   85e569eba4bb47b2e6e2b0a3b6e845bf
#
_cell.length_a   1.000
_cell.length_b   1.000
_cell.length_c   1.000
_cell.angle_alpha   90.00
_cell.angle_beta   90.00
_cell.angle_gamma   90.00
#
_symmetry.space_group_name_H-M   'P 1'
#
loop_
_entity.id
_entity.type
_entity.pdbx_description
1 polymer ?
#
loop_
_entity_poly.entity_id
_entity_poly.type
_entity_poly.pdbx_seq_one_letter_code
_entity_poly.pdbx_strand_id
1 'polypeptide(L)'
;MVLKVLMHDIKKLETDAVAVGFFEDIRPLKGAAGALDWILCGSLSHLIIHNKIRGALGEVALLTTKGKIPAPKVFMVGLGPRLQMTPATLREASRKAATIIAGAGVIRAALDCFPLRNGLSEEDLAAVRQGLEEGAGNHALDIVLLAPDAASFERMSRFVRA
;
A
#
# COMPACT_ATOMS: atom_id res chain seq x y z
N MET A 1 14.45 9.22 -1.72
CA MET A 1 13.62 7.99 -1.60
C MET A 1 14.33 6.84 -2.29
N VAL A 2 14.44 5.69 -1.67
CA VAL A 2 14.91 4.45 -2.31
C VAL A 2 13.70 3.55 -2.56
N LEU A 3 13.56 3.04 -3.79
CA LEU A 3 12.48 2.14 -4.18
C LEU A 3 13.06 0.76 -4.51
N LYS A 4 12.55 -0.27 -3.88
CA LYS A 4 12.93 -1.67 -4.08
C LYS A 4 11.70 -2.53 -4.33
N VAL A 5 11.91 -3.71 -4.89
CA VAL A 5 10.86 -4.73 -5.07
C VAL A 5 11.28 -5.99 -4.35
N LEU A 6 10.37 -6.57 -3.59
CA LEU A 6 10.54 -7.87 -2.94
C LEU A 6 9.31 -8.75 -3.19
N MET A 7 9.53 -10.06 -3.19
CA MET A 7 8.47 -11.06 -3.10
C MET A 7 8.52 -11.65 -1.70
N HIS A 8 7.69 -11.14 -0.81
CA HIS A 8 7.70 -11.51 0.60
C HIS A 8 6.30 -11.41 1.21
N ASP A 9 6.03 -12.19 2.23
CA ASP A 9 4.78 -12.11 2.97
C ASP A 9 4.75 -10.84 3.84
N ILE A 10 3.81 -9.94 3.55
CA ILE A 10 3.64 -8.69 4.27
C ILE A 10 3.47 -8.88 5.79
N LYS A 11 2.93 -10.02 6.22
CA LYS A 11 2.71 -10.35 7.64
C LYS A 11 3.99 -10.71 8.38
N LYS A 12 5.09 -10.97 7.67
CA LYS A 12 6.36 -11.45 8.23
C LYS A 12 7.52 -10.49 7.99
N LEU A 13 7.32 -9.46 7.20
CA LEU A 13 8.38 -8.53 6.85
C LEU A 13 8.74 -7.60 8.02
N GLU A 14 10.01 -7.56 8.36
CA GLU A 14 10.56 -6.62 9.35
C GLU A 14 10.77 -5.25 8.69
N THR A 15 9.90 -4.32 9.03
CA THR A 15 9.91 -2.93 8.53
C THR A 15 9.21 -2.02 9.53
N ASP A 16 9.35 -0.72 9.38
CA ASP A 16 8.72 0.23 10.32
C ASP A 16 7.20 0.32 10.12
N ALA A 17 6.75 0.10 8.89
CA ALA A 17 5.33 0.11 8.55
C ALA A 17 5.03 -0.74 7.32
N VAL A 18 3.80 -1.21 7.23
CA VAL A 18 3.22 -1.80 6.01
C VAL A 18 2.05 -0.95 5.55
N ALA A 19 1.83 -0.87 4.25
CA ALA A 19 0.69 -0.18 3.67
C ALA A 19 -0.07 -1.10 2.72
N VAL A 20 -1.38 -1.07 2.82
CA VAL A 20 -2.30 -1.86 1.99
C VAL A 20 -3.37 -0.98 1.38
N GLY A 21 -3.63 -1.18 0.09
CA GLY A 21 -4.70 -0.52 -0.62
C GLY A 21 -6.00 -1.31 -0.54
N PHE A 22 -7.12 -0.62 -0.58
CA PHE A 22 -8.43 -1.22 -0.69
C PHE A 22 -9.41 -0.33 -1.45
N PHE A 23 -10.33 -0.97 -2.15
CA PHE A 23 -11.36 -0.27 -2.93
C PHE A 23 -12.56 0.08 -2.06
N GLU A 24 -13.19 1.21 -2.39
CA GLU A 24 -14.39 1.71 -1.71
C GLU A 24 -15.60 0.76 -1.84
N ASP A 25 -15.71 0.08 -2.97
CA ASP A 25 -16.85 -0.77 -3.35
C ASP A 25 -16.59 -2.28 -3.28
N ILE A 26 -15.45 -2.71 -2.74
CA ILE A 26 -15.13 -4.13 -2.59
C ILE A 26 -15.17 -4.56 -1.12
N ARG A 27 -16.10 -5.46 -0.81
CA ARG A 27 -16.25 -6.08 0.53
C ARG A 27 -16.48 -7.59 0.37
N PRO A 28 -15.93 -8.44 1.28
CA PRO A 28 -14.96 -8.12 2.33
C PRO A 28 -13.61 -7.67 1.74
N LEU A 29 -12.71 -7.22 2.59
CA LEU A 29 -11.33 -6.85 2.19
C LEU A 29 -10.64 -8.04 1.51
N LYS A 30 -9.93 -7.78 0.43
CA LYS A 30 -9.22 -8.78 -0.39
C LYS A 30 -7.71 -8.60 -0.33
N GLY A 31 -6.98 -9.60 -0.82
CA GLY A 31 -5.52 -9.55 -0.94
C GLY A 31 -4.82 -9.31 0.40
N ALA A 32 -3.78 -8.50 0.39
CA ALA A 32 -2.99 -8.18 1.57
C ALA A 32 -3.81 -7.49 2.66
N ALA A 33 -4.74 -6.61 2.31
CA ALA A 33 -5.64 -5.97 3.27
C ALA A 33 -6.49 -7.01 4.01
N GLY A 34 -7.05 -7.99 3.30
CA GLY A 34 -7.81 -9.09 3.91
C GLY A 34 -6.94 -9.98 4.80
N ALA A 35 -5.72 -10.29 4.38
CA ALA A 35 -4.78 -11.09 5.17
C ALA A 35 -4.36 -10.39 6.47
N LEU A 36 -4.10 -9.07 6.41
CA LEU A 36 -3.81 -8.28 7.60
C LEU A 36 -5.03 -8.17 8.53
N ASP A 37 -6.22 -7.96 7.97
CA ASP A 37 -7.44 -7.90 8.75
C ASP A 37 -7.68 -9.18 9.56
N TRP A 38 -7.43 -10.33 8.93
CA TRP A 38 -7.52 -11.61 9.61
C TRP A 38 -6.56 -11.73 10.80
N ILE A 39 -5.26 -11.45 10.60
CA ILE A 39 -4.26 -11.60 11.68
C ILE A 39 -4.43 -10.51 12.76
N LEU A 40 -4.98 -9.36 12.41
CA LEU A 40 -5.30 -8.27 13.33
C LEU A 40 -6.71 -8.37 13.92
N CYS A 41 -7.34 -9.55 13.83
CA CYS A 41 -8.64 -9.86 14.43
C CYS A 41 -9.77 -8.90 14.01
N GLY A 42 -9.83 -8.56 12.71
CA GLY A 42 -10.87 -7.70 12.15
C GLY A 42 -10.68 -6.21 12.40
N SER A 43 -9.49 -5.77 12.82
CA SER A 43 -9.24 -4.37 13.16
C SER A 43 -9.41 -3.43 11.97
N LEU A 44 -9.05 -3.86 10.74
CA LEU A 44 -9.23 -3.07 9.53
C LEU A 44 -10.73 -2.95 9.19
N SER A 45 -11.43 -4.07 9.17
CA SER A 45 -12.89 -4.10 8.95
C SER A 45 -13.66 -3.29 9.99
N HIS A 46 -13.20 -3.29 11.24
CA HIS A 46 -13.79 -2.50 12.31
C HIS A 46 -13.81 -0.99 11.99
N LEU A 47 -12.70 -0.46 11.45
CA LEU A 47 -12.66 0.95 11.03
C LEU A 47 -13.68 1.26 9.93
N ILE A 48 -13.87 0.32 9.00
CA ILE A 48 -14.83 0.48 7.90
C ILE A 48 -16.26 0.42 8.43
N ILE A 49 -16.58 -0.56 9.26
CA ILE A 49 -17.91 -0.75 9.85
C ILE A 49 -18.34 0.48 10.68
N HIS A 50 -17.39 1.07 11.40
CA HIS A 50 -17.63 2.28 12.20
C HIS A 50 -17.46 3.60 11.42
N ASN A 51 -17.44 3.54 10.09
CA ASN A 51 -17.32 4.71 9.20
C ASN A 51 -16.13 5.63 9.50
N LYS A 52 -15.03 5.07 10.01
CA LYS A 52 -13.76 5.80 10.22
C LYS A 52 -12.98 5.98 8.93
N ILE A 53 -13.11 5.02 8.02
CA ILE A 53 -12.55 5.04 6.68
C ILE A 53 -13.50 4.31 5.73
N ARG A 54 -13.62 4.77 4.50
CA ARG A 54 -14.52 4.17 3.49
C ARG A 54 -13.82 3.59 2.29
N GLY A 55 -12.58 3.98 2.06
CA GLY A 55 -11.81 3.62 0.88
C GLY A 55 -11.89 4.64 -0.25
N ALA A 56 -12.41 5.85 0.03
CA ALA A 56 -12.38 6.94 -0.92
C ALA A 56 -10.94 7.22 -1.35
N LEU A 57 -10.77 7.64 -2.60
CA LEU A 57 -9.45 7.89 -3.17
C LEU A 57 -8.62 8.84 -2.29
N GLY A 58 -7.44 8.38 -1.88
CA GLY A 58 -6.51 9.17 -1.09
C GLY A 58 -6.84 9.24 0.41
N GLU A 59 -7.90 8.59 0.90
CA GLU A 59 -8.04 8.35 2.33
C GLU A 59 -6.91 7.48 2.86
N VAL A 60 -6.34 7.86 4.00
CA VAL A 60 -5.31 7.06 4.67
C VAL A 60 -5.63 6.96 6.15
N ALA A 61 -5.65 5.74 6.68
CA ALA A 61 -5.77 5.49 8.11
C ALA A 61 -4.54 4.74 8.62
N LEU A 62 -4.13 5.05 9.84
CA LEU A 62 -3.03 4.41 10.54
C LEU A 62 -3.57 3.58 11.70
N LEU A 63 -3.14 2.31 11.77
CA LEU A 63 -3.38 1.41 12.90
C LEU A 63 -2.05 0.92 13.48
N THR A 64 -2.07 0.61 14.77
CA THR A 64 -0.99 -0.14 15.41
C THR A 64 -1.27 -1.64 15.35
N THR A 65 -0.23 -2.44 15.16
CA THR A 65 -0.36 -3.90 15.06
C THR A 65 -0.33 -4.62 16.40
N LYS A 66 0.01 -3.89 17.47
CA LYS A 66 0.13 -4.43 18.84
C LYS A 66 1.00 -5.68 18.94
N GLY A 67 2.05 -5.75 18.11
CA GLY A 67 2.99 -6.87 18.10
C GLY A 67 2.50 -8.14 17.40
N LYS A 68 1.34 -8.13 16.75
CA LYS A 68 0.81 -9.30 16.02
C LYS A 68 1.57 -9.62 14.73
N ILE A 69 2.23 -8.62 14.17
CA ILE A 69 3.18 -8.76 13.06
C ILE A 69 4.44 -7.96 13.38
N PRO A 70 5.60 -8.22 12.71
CA PRO A 70 6.83 -7.49 12.96
C PRO A 70 6.72 -5.99 12.74
N ALA A 71 6.02 -5.54 11.70
CA ALA A 71 5.78 -4.13 11.44
C ALA A 71 4.83 -3.54 12.49
N PRO A 72 5.22 -2.49 13.24
CA PRO A 72 4.39 -1.93 14.30
C PRO A 72 3.21 -1.09 13.80
N LYS A 73 3.23 -0.64 12.54
CA LYS A 73 2.21 0.24 11.95
C LYS A 73 1.66 -0.34 10.66
N VAL A 74 0.35 -0.20 10.46
CA VAL A 74 -0.36 -0.48 9.21
C VAL A 74 -1.02 0.79 8.72
N PHE A 75 -0.78 1.14 7.46
CA PHE A 75 -1.51 2.18 6.75
C PHE A 75 -2.52 1.55 5.80
N MET A 76 -3.77 1.94 5.91
CA MET A 76 -4.82 1.61 4.96
C MET A 76 -4.96 2.76 3.96
N VAL A 77 -4.87 2.46 2.67
CA VAL A 77 -4.93 3.47 1.61
C VAL A 77 -6.16 3.24 0.75
N GLY A 78 -7.04 4.21 0.71
CA GLY A 78 -8.25 4.19 -0.13
C GLY A 78 -7.90 4.40 -1.61
N LEU A 79 -8.40 3.51 -2.46
CA LEU A 79 -8.17 3.51 -3.91
C LEU A 79 -9.37 4.05 -4.71
N GLY A 80 -10.46 4.41 -4.03
CA GLY A 80 -11.72 4.78 -4.67
C GLY A 80 -12.48 3.58 -5.23
N PRO A 81 -13.50 3.80 -6.08
CA PRO A 81 -14.24 2.74 -6.74
C PRO A 81 -13.33 1.99 -7.73
N ARG A 82 -13.43 0.66 -7.74
CA ARG A 82 -12.56 -0.22 -8.54
C ARG A 82 -12.59 0.11 -10.04
N LEU A 83 -13.77 0.34 -10.60
CA LEU A 83 -13.93 0.61 -12.02
C LEU A 83 -13.45 2.00 -12.46
N GLN A 84 -13.16 2.89 -11.50
CA GLN A 84 -12.61 4.23 -11.76
C GLN A 84 -11.08 4.28 -11.61
N MET A 85 -10.44 3.15 -11.38
CA MET A 85 -9.00 3.10 -11.23
C MET A 85 -8.30 3.38 -12.57
N THR A 86 -7.37 4.32 -12.53
CA THR A 86 -6.55 4.77 -13.67
C THR A 86 -5.12 5.02 -13.17
N PRO A 87 -4.12 5.17 -14.05
CA PRO A 87 -2.79 5.62 -13.63
C PRO A 87 -2.83 6.93 -12.82
N ALA A 88 -3.70 7.88 -13.16
CA ALA A 88 -3.85 9.13 -12.42
C ALA A 88 -4.36 8.91 -10.99
N THR A 89 -5.34 8.04 -10.77
CA THR A 89 -5.84 7.70 -9.43
C THR A 89 -4.82 6.92 -8.62
N LEU A 90 -4.03 6.03 -9.25
CA LEU A 90 -2.93 5.33 -8.61
C LEU A 90 -1.82 6.29 -8.16
N ARG A 91 -1.48 7.27 -8.98
CA ARG A 91 -0.53 8.33 -8.61
C ARG A 91 -1.03 9.12 -7.40
N GLU A 92 -2.29 9.53 -7.40
CA GLU A 92 -2.86 10.29 -6.28
C GLU A 92 -2.90 9.47 -4.98
N ALA A 93 -3.35 8.22 -5.03
CA ALA A 93 -3.34 7.32 -3.87
C ALA A 93 -1.91 7.13 -3.33
N SER A 94 -0.94 6.89 -4.21
CA SER A 94 0.47 6.71 -3.86
C SER A 94 1.07 7.98 -3.24
N ARG A 95 0.76 9.15 -3.82
CA ARG A 95 1.19 10.45 -3.29
C ARG A 95 0.66 10.68 -1.88
N LYS A 96 -0.63 10.48 -1.66
CA LYS A 96 -1.25 10.61 -0.33
C LYS A 96 -0.67 9.61 0.67
N ALA A 97 -0.49 8.36 0.27
CA ALA A 97 0.12 7.34 1.12
C ALA A 97 1.53 7.76 1.55
N ALA A 98 2.40 8.13 0.62
CA ALA A 98 3.77 8.53 0.92
C ALA A 98 3.83 9.79 1.81
N THR A 99 2.97 10.78 1.57
CA THR A 99 2.88 11.99 2.40
C THR A 99 2.55 11.66 3.85
N ILE A 100 1.55 10.81 4.08
CA ILE A 100 1.12 10.43 5.44
C ILE A 100 2.14 9.52 6.12
N ILE A 101 2.71 8.55 5.39
CA ILE A 101 3.75 7.65 5.91
C ILE A 101 4.98 8.44 6.33
N ALA A 102 5.47 9.34 5.48
CA ALA A 102 6.61 10.21 5.80
C ALA A 102 6.30 11.14 6.98
N GLY A 103 5.12 11.75 7.00
CA GLY A 103 4.66 12.61 8.09
C GLY A 103 4.51 11.88 9.43
N ALA A 104 4.32 10.57 9.43
CA ALA A 104 4.29 9.73 10.63
C ALA A 104 5.69 9.34 11.13
N GLY A 105 6.75 9.87 10.54
CA GLY A 105 8.14 9.59 10.94
C GLY A 105 8.63 8.19 10.55
N VAL A 106 7.98 7.54 9.58
CA VAL A 106 8.39 6.24 9.06
C VAL A 106 9.55 6.42 8.10
N ILE A 107 10.60 5.61 8.25
CA ILE A 107 11.77 5.61 7.38
C ILE A 107 11.69 4.47 6.36
N ARG A 108 11.20 3.31 6.76
CA ARG A 108 11.07 2.12 5.89
C ARG A 108 9.64 1.62 5.88
N ALA A 109 9.04 1.54 4.70
CA ALA A 109 7.69 1.03 4.51
C ALA A 109 7.63 -0.02 3.41
N ALA A 110 6.83 -1.05 3.60
CA ALA A 110 6.50 -2.01 2.56
C ALA A 110 5.07 -1.76 2.08
N LEU A 111 4.88 -1.68 0.77
CA LEU A 111 3.60 -1.38 0.15
C LEU A 111 3.11 -2.59 -0.66
N ASP A 112 1.96 -3.09 -0.29
CA ASP A 112 1.09 -3.92 -1.13
C ASP A 112 -0.21 -3.13 -1.34
N CYS A 113 -0.13 -2.18 -2.26
CA CYS A 113 -1.17 -1.16 -2.40
C CYS A 113 -2.27 -1.54 -3.37
N PHE A 114 -2.06 -2.55 -4.23
CA PHE A 114 -2.89 -2.67 -5.42
C PHE A 114 -3.36 -4.09 -5.64
N PRO A 115 -4.57 -4.43 -5.16
CA PRO A 115 -5.18 -5.74 -5.36
C PRO A 115 -5.70 -5.90 -6.80
N LEU A 116 -4.79 -5.86 -7.79
CA LEU A 116 -5.11 -5.99 -9.20
C LEU A 116 -4.99 -7.45 -9.66
N ARG A 117 -6.02 -7.94 -10.34
CA ARG A 117 -6.05 -9.33 -10.86
C ARG A 117 -4.92 -9.62 -11.84
N ASN A 118 -4.53 -8.63 -12.65
CA ASN A 118 -3.55 -8.78 -13.72
C ASN A 118 -2.21 -8.12 -13.40
N GLY A 119 -2.01 -7.67 -12.15
CA GLY A 119 -0.86 -6.89 -11.76
C GLY A 119 -0.86 -5.47 -12.36
N LEU A 120 0.20 -4.72 -12.08
CA LEU A 120 0.37 -3.35 -12.58
C LEU A 120 1.00 -3.38 -13.97
N SER A 121 0.49 -2.56 -14.89
CA SER A 121 1.14 -2.25 -16.16
C SER A 121 2.37 -1.36 -15.93
N GLU A 122 3.20 -1.16 -16.94
CA GLU A 122 4.34 -0.22 -16.83
C GLU A 122 3.87 1.21 -16.59
N GLU A 123 2.76 1.61 -17.19
CA GLU A 123 2.15 2.92 -16.97
C GLU A 123 1.64 3.08 -15.53
N ASP A 124 1.01 2.04 -14.98
CA ASP A 124 0.58 2.01 -13.59
C ASP A 124 1.78 2.12 -12.64
N LEU A 125 2.85 1.38 -12.91
CA LEU A 125 4.08 1.42 -12.12
C LEU A 125 4.76 2.79 -12.16
N ALA A 126 4.77 3.44 -13.33
CA ALA A 126 5.28 4.80 -13.48
C ALA A 126 4.47 5.79 -12.65
N ALA A 127 3.14 5.70 -12.70
CA ALA A 127 2.23 6.52 -11.93
C ALA A 127 2.43 6.34 -10.41
N VAL A 128 2.53 5.09 -9.96
CA VAL A 128 2.81 4.76 -8.55
C VAL A 128 4.13 5.36 -8.11
N ARG A 129 5.22 5.13 -8.86
CA ARG A 129 6.55 5.68 -8.55
C ARG A 129 6.51 7.19 -8.45
N GLN A 130 5.92 7.86 -9.43
CA GLN A 130 5.81 9.30 -9.45
C GLN A 130 5.03 9.83 -8.22
N GLY A 131 3.90 9.20 -7.90
CA GLY A 131 3.13 9.55 -6.72
C GLY A 131 3.93 9.39 -5.42
N LEU A 132 4.65 8.28 -5.27
CA LEU A 132 5.49 8.03 -4.10
C LEU A 132 6.60 9.08 -3.97
N GLU A 133 7.29 9.42 -5.06
CA GLU A 133 8.33 10.46 -5.08
C GLU A 133 7.79 11.84 -4.70
N GLU A 134 6.66 12.23 -5.28
CA GLU A 134 5.98 13.48 -4.96
C GLU A 134 5.53 13.55 -3.49
N GLY A 135 4.94 12.46 -3.00
CA GLY A 135 4.45 12.39 -1.62
C GLY A 135 5.55 12.34 -0.57
N ALA A 136 6.65 11.65 -0.85
CA ALA A 136 7.79 11.59 0.03
C ALA A 136 8.55 12.94 0.09
N GLY A 137 8.55 13.70 -0.99
CA GLY A 137 9.25 14.99 -1.05
C GLY A 137 10.72 14.84 -0.64
N ASN A 138 11.14 15.64 0.31
CA ASN A 138 12.52 15.63 0.84
C ASN A 138 12.71 14.66 2.03
N HIS A 139 11.70 13.87 2.42
CA HIS A 139 11.83 12.92 3.50
C HIS A 139 12.68 11.71 3.09
N ALA A 140 13.50 11.23 4.02
CA ALA A 140 14.19 9.97 3.87
C ALA A 140 13.19 8.83 4.06
N LEU A 141 12.62 8.33 2.98
CA LEU A 141 11.64 7.25 2.98
C LEU A 141 12.11 6.16 2.02
N ASP A 142 12.40 4.98 2.54
CA ASP A 142 12.72 3.79 1.79
C ASP A 142 11.45 2.94 1.61
N ILE A 143 11.10 2.66 0.37
CA ILE A 143 9.89 1.94 0.04
C ILE A 143 10.21 0.60 -0.62
N VAL A 144 9.58 -0.44 -0.13
CA VAL A 144 9.58 -1.77 -0.72
C VAL A 144 8.19 -2.03 -1.32
N LEU A 145 8.13 -2.20 -2.64
CA LEU A 145 6.93 -2.69 -3.30
C LEU A 145 6.90 -4.21 -3.20
N LEU A 146 5.80 -4.77 -2.72
CA LEU A 146 5.61 -6.20 -2.62
C LEU A 146 4.95 -6.74 -3.89
N ALA A 147 5.66 -7.65 -4.56
CA ALA A 147 5.15 -8.35 -5.73
C ALA A 147 4.34 -9.59 -5.30
N PRO A 148 3.14 -9.81 -5.87
CA PRO A 148 2.29 -10.94 -5.48
C PRO A 148 2.78 -12.29 -6.02
N ASP A 149 3.55 -12.28 -7.09
CA ASP A 149 4.06 -13.47 -7.76
C ASP A 149 5.37 -13.21 -8.51
N ALA A 150 6.02 -14.27 -9.00
CA ALA A 150 7.31 -14.20 -9.69
C ALA A 150 7.25 -13.36 -10.98
N ALA A 151 6.19 -13.44 -11.77
CA ALA A 151 6.03 -12.69 -13.01
C ALA A 151 5.91 -11.18 -12.72
N SER A 152 5.14 -10.81 -11.70
CA SER A 152 5.03 -9.43 -11.23
C SER A 152 6.35 -8.93 -10.66
N PHE A 153 7.07 -9.77 -9.90
CA PHE A 153 8.39 -9.43 -9.37
C PHE A 153 9.39 -9.11 -10.49
N GLU A 154 9.46 -9.92 -11.52
CA GLU A 154 10.38 -9.67 -12.66
C GLU A 154 10.04 -8.36 -13.38
N ARG A 155 8.76 -8.12 -13.66
CA ARG A 155 8.29 -6.90 -14.33
C ARG A 155 8.58 -5.66 -13.49
N MET A 156 8.19 -5.66 -12.22
CA MET A 156 8.41 -4.55 -11.30
C MET A 156 9.90 -4.30 -11.07
N SER A 157 10.71 -5.35 -10.95
CA SER A 157 12.17 -5.23 -10.76
C SER A 157 12.87 -4.63 -11.98
N ARG A 158 12.44 -4.99 -13.20
CA ARG A 158 12.96 -4.34 -14.42
C ARG A 158 12.64 -2.85 -14.44
N PHE A 159 11.42 -2.49 -14.09
CA PHE A 159 10.98 -1.11 -14.04
C PHE A 159 11.75 -0.26 -13.01
N VAL A 160 11.97 -0.80 -11.81
CA VAL A 160 12.67 -0.06 -10.74
C VAL A 160 14.16 0.12 -11.05
N ARG A 161 14.79 -0.81 -11.81
CA ARG A 161 16.20 -0.72 -12.21
C ARG A 161 16.45 0.20 -13.42
N ALA A 162 15.43 0.40 -14.23
CA ALA A 162 15.48 1.32 -15.36
C ALA A 162 15.34 2.78 -14.89
#